data_a9c7211a560a92b077a282368cc5b064
#
_entry.id   a9c7211a560a92b077a282368cc5b064
#
_cell.length_a   1.000
_cell.length_b   1.000
_cell.length_c   1.000
_cell.angle_alpha   90.00
_cell.angle_beta   90.00
_cell.angle_gamma   90.00
#
_symmetry.space_group_name_H-M   'P 1'
#
loop_
_entity.id
_entity.type
_entity.pdbx_description
1 polymer ?
#
loop_
_entity_poly.entity_id
_entity_poly.type
_entity_poly.pdbx_seq_one_letter_code
_entity_poly.pdbx_strand_id
1 'polypeptide(L)'
;MKKVIVTIVLAFLATTGFAQEKNKKLTMEVDGKCDMCKMRIEKAALGVKGVKYAMWDIPSHQLSLIIDERKTDPMKVKTALIAVGHDTKELKATQEAYDSIHPCCKYREDDSDDSGKH
;
A
#
# COMPACT_ATOMS: atom_id res chain seq x y z
N MET A 1 -19.81 -47.74 8.65
CA MET A 1 -20.08 -46.51 9.41
C MET A 1 -18.82 -45.77 9.81
N LYS A 2 -17.77 -46.42 10.30
CA LYS A 2 -16.51 -45.75 10.67
C LYS A 2 -15.82 -45.04 9.51
N LYS A 3 -15.89 -45.58 8.29
CA LYS A 3 -15.29 -44.98 7.09
C LYS A 3 -16.02 -43.70 6.64
N VAL A 4 -17.32 -43.62 6.86
CA VAL A 4 -18.15 -42.46 6.51
C VAL A 4 -17.83 -41.28 7.45
N ILE A 5 -17.64 -41.57 8.73
CA ILE A 5 -17.30 -40.55 9.75
C ILE A 5 -15.91 -39.96 9.46
N VAL A 6 -14.92 -40.80 9.11
CA VAL A 6 -13.56 -40.34 8.76
C VAL A 6 -13.59 -39.45 7.51
N THR A 7 -14.40 -39.80 6.52
CA THR A 7 -14.53 -39.01 5.28
C THR A 7 -15.14 -37.65 5.57
N ILE A 8 -16.14 -37.56 6.44
CA ILE A 8 -16.80 -36.30 6.84
C ILE A 8 -15.81 -35.41 7.60
N VAL A 9 -15.01 -35.96 8.51
CA VAL A 9 -14.00 -35.20 9.27
C VAL A 9 -12.92 -34.62 8.34
N LEU A 10 -12.45 -35.41 7.37
CA LEU A 10 -11.49 -34.95 6.37
C LEU A 10 -12.04 -33.85 5.48
N ALA A 11 -13.31 -33.96 5.08
CA ALA A 11 -13.98 -32.91 4.30
C ALA A 11 -14.13 -31.61 5.10
N PHE A 12 -14.35 -31.70 6.40
CA PHE A 12 -14.47 -30.54 7.28
C PHE A 12 -13.13 -29.82 7.47
N LEU A 13 -12.03 -30.56 7.54
CA LEU A 13 -10.67 -30.00 7.64
C LEU A 13 -10.25 -29.30 6.35
N ALA A 14 -10.76 -29.73 5.19
CA ALA A 14 -10.44 -29.11 3.91
C ALA A 14 -11.13 -27.75 3.69
N THR A 15 -12.13 -27.41 4.52
CA THR A 15 -12.85 -26.14 4.40
C THR A 15 -12.26 -25.00 5.25
N THR A 16 -11.19 -25.24 6.00
CA THR A 16 -10.47 -24.19 6.74
C THR A 16 -9.53 -23.44 5.80
N GLY A 17 -10.07 -22.85 4.71
CA GLY A 17 -9.32 -21.97 3.84
C GLY A 17 -9.17 -20.58 4.47
N PHE A 18 -8.14 -19.84 4.03
CA PHE A 18 -7.95 -18.46 4.44
C PHE A 18 -9.12 -17.61 3.94
N ALA A 19 -9.94 -17.09 4.86
CA ALA A 19 -11.00 -16.16 4.52
C ALA A 19 -10.38 -14.78 4.30
N GLN A 20 -10.62 -14.18 3.12
CA GLN A 20 -10.22 -12.81 2.83
C GLN A 20 -11.06 -11.84 3.64
N GLU A 21 -10.41 -10.84 4.23
CA GLU A 21 -11.07 -9.84 5.05
C GLU A 21 -11.66 -8.72 4.20
N LYS A 22 -12.90 -8.36 4.48
CA LYS A 22 -13.59 -7.24 3.85
C LYS A 22 -13.01 -5.89 4.31
N ASN A 23 -12.50 -5.82 5.54
CA ASN A 23 -11.97 -4.61 6.16
C ASN A 23 -10.60 -4.91 6.77
N LYS A 24 -9.63 -5.18 5.92
CA LYS A 24 -8.25 -5.42 6.36
C LYS A 24 -7.55 -4.11 6.64
N LYS A 25 -7.06 -3.95 7.87
CA LYS A 25 -6.23 -2.81 8.27
C LYS A 25 -4.76 -3.14 8.02
N LEU A 26 -4.06 -2.23 7.38
CA LEU A 26 -2.63 -2.38 7.15
C LEU A 26 -1.94 -1.02 7.05
N THR A 27 -0.62 -1.03 7.22
CA THR A 27 0.22 0.16 7.07
C THR A 27 1.36 -0.14 6.12
N MET A 28 1.83 0.90 5.42
CA MET A 28 3.01 0.79 4.57
C MET A 28 3.77 2.10 4.59
N GLU A 29 5.08 2.04 4.41
CA GLU A 29 5.92 3.22 4.32
C GLU A 29 5.88 3.78 2.90
N VAL A 30 5.64 5.09 2.79
CA VAL A 30 5.58 5.80 1.51
C VAL A 30 6.35 7.10 1.65
N ASP A 31 7.27 7.34 0.73
CA ASP A 31 8.10 8.53 0.73
C ASP A 31 7.36 9.77 0.22
N GLY A 32 7.53 10.86 0.93
CA GLY A 32 6.96 12.15 0.64
C GLY A 32 7.41 13.14 1.71
N LYS A 33 6.95 14.40 1.68
CA LYS A 33 7.40 15.39 2.66
C LYS A 33 6.42 16.47 3.06
N CYS A 34 5.37 16.70 2.31
CA CYS A 34 4.50 17.86 2.54
C CYS A 34 3.02 17.51 2.40
N ASP A 35 2.15 18.49 2.71
CA ASP A 35 0.70 18.32 2.60
C ASP A 35 0.26 17.97 1.19
N MET A 36 0.91 18.48 0.16
CA MET A 36 0.60 18.13 -1.23
C MET A 36 0.93 16.67 -1.52
N CYS A 37 2.01 16.15 -0.93
CA CYS A 37 2.34 14.72 -1.01
C CYS A 37 1.26 13.89 -0.33
N LYS A 38 0.84 14.32 0.85
CA LYS A 38 -0.24 13.66 1.60
C LYS A 38 -1.50 13.54 0.77
N MET A 39 -1.94 14.64 0.16
CA MET A 39 -3.14 14.65 -0.69
C MET A 39 -2.99 13.71 -1.89
N ARG A 40 -1.83 13.74 -2.54
CA ARG A 40 -1.57 12.88 -3.71
C ARG A 40 -1.52 11.41 -3.34
N ILE A 41 -0.83 11.08 -2.26
CA ILE A 41 -0.70 9.70 -1.77
C ILE A 41 -2.07 9.13 -1.40
N GLU A 42 -2.84 9.87 -0.62
CA GLU A 42 -4.17 9.45 -0.18
C GLU A 42 -5.13 9.29 -1.36
N LYS A 43 -5.11 10.24 -2.30
CA LYS A 43 -5.94 10.20 -3.50
C LYS A 43 -5.57 9.00 -4.39
N ALA A 44 -4.29 8.74 -4.58
CA ALA A 44 -3.84 7.61 -5.38
C ALA A 44 -4.27 6.28 -4.76
N ALA A 45 -4.11 6.14 -3.45
CA ALA A 45 -4.52 4.94 -2.74
C ALA A 45 -6.03 4.73 -2.80
N LEU A 46 -6.80 5.78 -2.56
CA LEU A 46 -8.28 5.71 -2.61
C LEU A 46 -8.80 5.44 -4.02
N GLY A 47 -8.02 5.75 -5.05
CA GLY A 47 -8.37 5.44 -6.44
C GLY A 47 -8.27 3.96 -6.79
N VAL A 48 -7.64 3.15 -5.95
CA VAL A 48 -7.56 1.71 -6.15
C VAL A 48 -8.87 1.07 -5.70
N LYS A 49 -9.52 0.33 -6.60
CA LYS A 49 -10.77 -0.35 -6.28
C LYS A 49 -10.55 -1.32 -5.11
N GLY A 50 -11.35 -1.18 -4.08
CA GLY A 50 -11.24 -2.00 -2.87
C GLY A 50 -10.56 -1.31 -1.70
N VAL A 51 -9.94 -0.14 -1.91
CA VAL A 51 -9.41 0.69 -0.81
C VAL A 51 -10.55 1.54 -0.26
N LYS A 52 -10.82 1.42 1.02
CA LYS A 52 -11.93 2.10 1.72
C LYS A 52 -11.47 3.30 2.53
N TYR A 53 -10.21 3.30 2.95
CA TYR A 53 -9.63 4.34 3.79
C TYR A 53 -8.15 4.45 3.51
N ALA A 54 -7.65 5.68 3.47
CA ALA A 54 -6.22 5.94 3.31
C ALA A 54 -5.88 7.23 4.05
N MET A 55 -4.89 7.17 4.93
CA MET A 55 -4.35 8.33 5.64
C MET A 55 -2.84 8.20 5.75
N TRP A 56 -2.14 9.18 5.21
CA TRP A 56 -0.68 9.23 5.25
C TRP A 56 -0.21 10.23 6.31
N ASP A 57 0.67 9.78 7.18
CA ASP A 57 1.22 10.60 8.26
C ASP A 57 2.56 11.18 7.83
N ILE A 58 2.65 12.50 7.80
CA ILE A 58 3.84 13.21 7.31
C ILE A 58 5.08 12.88 8.14
N PRO A 59 5.07 13.00 9.49
CA PRO A 59 6.28 12.72 10.27
C PRO A 59 6.81 11.30 10.16
N SER A 60 5.94 10.31 10.14
CA SER A 60 6.34 8.89 10.15
C SER A 60 6.44 8.27 8.76
N HIS A 61 5.89 8.92 7.73
CA HIS A 61 5.74 8.41 6.37
C HIS A 61 4.88 7.14 6.30
N GLN A 62 4.07 6.87 7.30
CA GLN A 62 3.20 5.69 7.34
C GLN A 62 1.86 5.97 6.68
N LEU A 63 1.51 5.15 5.71
CA LEU A 63 0.19 5.16 5.08
C LEU A 63 -0.67 4.09 5.75
N SER A 64 -1.71 4.53 6.44
CA SER A 64 -2.69 3.64 7.07
C SER A 64 -3.84 3.40 6.11
N LEU A 65 -4.19 2.12 5.90
CA LEU A 65 -5.17 1.71 4.92
C LEU A 65 -6.20 0.77 5.53
N ILE A 66 -7.41 0.82 4.99
CA ILE A 66 -8.41 -0.23 5.16
C ILE A 66 -8.77 -0.68 3.75
N ILE A 67 -8.55 -1.95 3.45
CA ILE A 67 -8.80 -2.51 2.13
C ILE A 67 -9.76 -3.71 2.21
N ASP A 68 -10.45 -3.96 1.11
CA ASP A 68 -11.21 -5.20 0.91
C ASP A 68 -10.30 -6.19 0.18
N GLU A 69 -9.77 -7.17 0.90
CA GLU A 69 -8.84 -8.16 0.35
C GLU A 69 -9.45 -9.00 -0.78
N ARG A 70 -10.77 -9.03 -0.87
CA ARG A 70 -11.46 -9.72 -1.96
C ARG A 70 -11.37 -8.97 -3.29
N LYS A 71 -11.02 -7.68 -3.25
CA LYS A 71 -10.99 -6.79 -4.42
C LYS A 71 -9.61 -6.28 -4.76
N THR A 72 -8.74 -6.17 -3.77
CA THR A 72 -7.40 -5.58 -3.95
C THR A 72 -6.39 -6.21 -3.01
N ASP A 73 -5.13 -5.84 -3.18
CA ASP A 73 -4.02 -6.27 -2.35
C ASP A 73 -3.03 -5.12 -2.16
N PRO A 74 -2.07 -5.22 -1.21
CA PRO A 74 -1.08 -4.16 -0.97
C PRO A 74 -0.25 -3.81 -2.20
N MET A 75 0.07 -4.77 -3.07
CA MET A 75 0.87 -4.54 -4.27
C MET A 75 0.17 -3.60 -5.25
N LYS A 76 -1.15 -3.73 -5.41
CA LYS A 76 -1.94 -2.83 -6.27
C LYS A 76 -1.90 -1.40 -5.76
N VAL A 77 -1.95 -1.20 -4.44
CA VAL A 77 -1.82 0.12 -3.82
C VAL A 77 -0.43 0.69 -4.08
N LYS A 78 0.62 -0.09 -3.86
CA LYS A 78 2.00 0.33 -4.10
C LYS A 78 2.22 0.72 -5.55
N THR A 79 1.68 -0.04 -6.49
CA THR A 79 1.75 0.26 -7.93
C THR A 79 1.10 1.60 -8.25
N ALA A 80 -0.06 1.89 -7.64
CA ALA A 80 -0.74 3.18 -7.81
C ALA A 80 0.09 4.34 -7.24
N LEU A 81 0.78 4.13 -6.13
CA LEU A 81 1.62 5.15 -5.50
C LEU A 81 2.86 5.49 -6.34
N ILE A 82 3.54 4.48 -6.85
CA ILE A 82 4.71 4.74 -7.71
C ILE A 82 4.31 5.38 -9.04
N ALA A 83 3.12 5.09 -9.54
CA ALA A 83 2.60 5.70 -10.77
C ALA A 83 2.43 7.21 -10.63
N VAL A 84 2.18 7.72 -9.44
CA VAL A 84 2.08 9.16 -9.16
C VAL A 84 3.36 9.77 -8.59
N GLY A 85 4.46 9.02 -8.59
CA GLY A 85 5.78 9.53 -8.26
C GLY A 85 6.25 9.33 -6.82
N HIS A 86 5.55 8.56 -6.01
CA HIS A 86 5.91 8.31 -4.61
C HIS A 86 6.46 6.89 -4.42
N ASP A 87 7.70 6.80 -3.92
CA ASP A 87 8.34 5.52 -3.63
C ASP A 87 7.69 4.84 -2.44
N THR A 88 7.63 3.51 -2.49
CA THR A 88 7.34 2.68 -1.33
C THR A 88 8.63 1.97 -0.90
N LYS A 89 8.59 1.25 0.21
CA LYS A 89 9.75 0.50 0.68
C LYS A 89 10.21 -0.55 -0.35
N GLU A 90 9.27 -1.23 -1.00
CA GLU A 90 9.55 -2.32 -1.94
C GLU A 90 9.61 -1.90 -3.40
N LEU A 91 8.88 -0.85 -3.77
CA LEU A 91 8.79 -0.37 -5.15
C LEU A 91 9.22 1.08 -5.26
N LYS A 92 9.93 1.40 -6.33
CA LYS A 92 10.38 2.77 -6.62
C LYS A 92 9.65 3.32 -7.83
N ALA A 93 9.23 4.58 -7.75
CA ALA A 93 8.70 5.31 -8.89
C ALA A 93 9.78 5.50 -9.94
N THR A 94 9.39 5.52 -11.22
CA THR A 94 10.31 5.88 -12.31
C THR A 94 10.75 7.32 -12.15
N GLN A 95 11.91 7.67 -12.72
CA GLN A 95 12.41 9.05 -12.70
C GLN A 95 11.39 9.98 -13.37
N GLU A 96 10.76 9.54 -14.45
CA GLU A 96 9.74 10.29 -15.16
C GLU A 96 8.53 10.60 -14.28
N ALA A 97 8.01 9.61 -13.55
CA ALA A 97 6.89 9.80 -12.65
C ALA A 97 7.27 10.74 -11.49
N TYR A 98 8.46 10.56 -10.93
CA TYR A 98 8.99 11.42 -9.87
C TYR A 98 9.14 12.88 -10.34
N ASP A 99 9.66 13.09 -11.54
CA ASP A 99 9.87 14.42 -12.11
C ASP A 99 8.56 15.18 -12.33
N SER A 100 7.44 14.47 -12.48
CA SER A 100 6.13 15.06 -12.70
C SER A 100 5.46 15.61 -11.45
N ILE A 101 5.99 15.30 -10.24
CA ILE A 101 5.40 15.77 -8.99
C ILE A 101 5.73 17.24 -8.74
N HIS A 102 4.92 17.88 -7.89
CA HIS A 102 5.12 19.29 -7.53
C HIS A 102 6.49 19.48 -6.86
N PRO A 103 7.19 20.62 -7.10
CA PRO A 103 8.50 20.87 -6.49
C PRO A 103 8.55 20.71 -4.97
N CYS A 104 7.49 21.05 -4.24
CA CYS A 104 7.47 20.87 -2.79
C CYS A 104 7.44 19.39 -2.36
N CYS A 105 7.15 18.48 -3.31
CA CYS A 105 7.10 17.03 -3.05
C CYS A 105 8.38 16.31 -3.49
N LYS A 106 9.42 17.03 -3.88
CA LYS A 106 10.70 16.46 -4.33
C LYS A 106 11.51 15.90 -3.17
N TYR A 107 11.02 14.84 -2.57
CA TYR A 107 11.62 14.21 -1.39
C TYR A 107 12.98 13.56 -1.65
N ARG A 108 13.27 13.12 -2.89
CA ARG A 108 14.56 12.54 -3.25
C ARG A 108 15.70 13.59 -3.29
N GLU A 109 15.34 14.83 -3.55
CA GLU A 109 16.30 15.94 -3.59
C GLU A 109 16.83 16.26 -2.19
N ASP A 110 15.98 16.13 -1.18
CA ASP A 110 16.38 16.32 0.21
C ASP A 110 17.45 15.30 0.63
N ASP A 111 17.25 14.04 0.23
CA ASP A 111 18.21 12.98 0.48
C ASP A 111 19.53 13.20 -0.27
N SER A 112 19.45 13.71 -1.50
CA SER A 112 20.62 14.03 -2.31
C SER A 112 21.44 15.17 -1.71
N ASP A 113 20.77 16.19 -1.19
CA ASP A 113 21.42 17.32 -0.56
C ASP A 113 22.19 16.91 0.69
N ASP A 114 21.59 16.02 1.47
CA ASP A 114 22.25 15.51 2.67
C ASP A 114 23.49 14.69 2.32
N SER A 115 23.41 13.86 1.28
CA SER A 115 24.58 13.11 0.80
C SER A 115 25.61 13.99 0.10
N GLY A 116 25.20 15.11 -0.47
CA GLY A 116 26.10 16.06 -1.16
C GLY A 116 26.95 16.91 -0.22
N LYS A 117 26.62 16.96 1.06
CA LYS A 117 27.37 17.72 2.07
C LYS A 117 28.50 16.92 2.71
N HIS A 118 28.60 15.69 2.35
CA HIS A 118 29.62 14.79 2.83
C HIS A 118 30.66 14.49 1.74
#